data_e3491e9f80a0d7a1c781955653cd2826
#
_entry.id   e3491e9f80a0d7a1c781955653cd2826
#
_cell.length_a   1.000
_cell.length_b   1.000
_cell.length_c   1.000
_cell.angle_alpha   90.00
_cell.angle_beta   90.00
_cell.angle_gamma   90.00
#
_symmetry.space_group_name_H-M   'P 1'
#
loop_
_entity.id
_entity.type
_entity.pdbx_description
1 polymer ?
#
loop_
_entity_poly.entity_id
_entity_poly.type
_entity_poly.pdbx_seq_one_letter_code
_entity_poly.pdbx_strand_id
1 'polypeptide(L)'
;MQKAQKKLESMPNLTIIQITASYGKTSIKNFLYQILNEKFNCYKTPRSVNTLMGLVKDINENLNSDVQIYIAEAGARKNGDIDEITKFLKPQIVVVGEIGSQHIEYFKSVDNIRKTKLEALNSARLKKAFLHSSTLKKDDDKIVIYDDCLQNIKANLDGVSFDMKFDESYKFYAPILGSFNASNLAVCICVAEFLGLKIDEIKLKIQNLKSVEHRLQIISKTPKFIIDDGFNGNFEGMSASYDLVREYDGNKVVVTPGIVEATKQMNENLAKIINEIFDLIIVTGELNAKIFSEICDKNKLIILKDKNDLIKTLGEKTKAGDLILFSNDAPNFI
;
A
#
# COMPACT_ATOMS: atom_id res chain seq x y z
N MET A 1 2.25 22.32 17.04
CA MET A 1 1.08 21.53 17.47
C MET A 1 -0.13 22.41 17.76
N GLN A 2 -0.08 23.39 18.65
CA GLN A 2 -1.22 24.27 18.98
C GLN A 2 -1.87 24.98 17.77
N LYS A 3 -1.06 25.49 16.80
CA LYS A 3 -1.57 26.14 15.60
C LYS A 3 -2.40 25.17 14.75
N ALA A 4 -1.89 23.94 14.52
CA ALA A 4 -2.60 22.93 13.76
C ALA A 4 -3.91 22.49 14.46
N GLN A 5 -3.90 22.37 15.79
CA GLN A 5 -5.08 22.04 16.56
C GLN A 5 -6.16 23.13 16.46
N LYS A 6 -5.80 24.40 16.62
CA LYS A 6 -6.73 25.52 16.42
C LYS A 6 -7.30 25.56 15.01
N LYS A 7 -6.47 25.22 13.99
CA LYS A 7 -6.94 25.11 12.61
C LYS A 7 -8.01 24.03 12.45
N LEU A 8 -7.79 22.82 12.98
CA LEU A 8 -8.78 21.75 12.96
C LEU A 8 -10.06 22.13 13.73
N GLU A 9 -9.93 22.79 14.87
CA GLU A 9 -11.07 23.27 15.67
C GLU A 9 -11.89 24.36 14.95
N SER A 10 -11.26 25.17 14.09
CA SER A 10 -11.95 26.16 13.26
C SER A 10 -12.68 25.57 12.06
N MET A 11 -12.58 24.24 11.82
CA MET A 11 -13.18 23.52 10.71
C MET A 11 -14.25 22.50 11.23
N PRO A 12 -15.38 22.92 11.79
CA PRO A 12 -16.34 22.04 12.46
C PRO A 12 -16.96 20.99 11.54
N ASN A 13 -17.06 21.31 10.24
CA ASN A 13 -17.65 20.44 9.22
C ASN A 13 -16.62 19.48 8.57
N LEU A 14 -15.34 19.58 8.94
CA LEU A 14 -14.30 18.72 8.41
C LEU A 14 -14.51 17.29 8.91
N THR A 15 -14.65 16.35 7.96
CA THR A 15 -14.62 14.92 8.25
C THR A 15 -13.16 14.43 8.13
N ILE A 16 -12.64 13.84 9.20
CA ILE A 16 -11.30 13.27 9.21
C ILE A 16 -11.40 11.75 9.13
N ILE A 17 -10.71 11.18 8.14
CA ILE A 17 -10.54 9.74 7.96
C ILE A 17 -9.11 9.40 8.33
N GLN A 18 -8.91 8.62 9.38
CA GLN A 18 -7.59 8.12 9.79
C GLN A 18 -7.39 6.71 9.29
N ILE A 19 -6.28 6.47 8.59
CA ILE A 19 -5.93 5.17 8.03
C ILE A 19 -4.66 4.65 8.69
N THR A 20 -4.73 3.47 9.29
CA THR A 20 -3.56 2.75 9.78
C THR A 20 -3.61 1.28 9.36
N ALA A 21 -2.48 0.62 9.25
CA ALA A 21 -2.36 -0.80 8.88
C ALA A 21 -0.89 -1.24 9.02
N SER A 22 -0.61 -2.52 8.91
CA SER A 22 0.74 -2.98 8.58
C SER A 22 1.01 -2.71 7.10
N TYR A 23 0.16 -3.15 6.21
CA TYR A 23 0.31 -3.01 4.75
C TYR A 23 -0.81 -2.14 4.15
N GLY A 24 -0.62 -1.60 2.95
CA GLY A 24 -1.65 -0.95 2.16
C GLY A 24 -2.07 0.47 2.56
N LYS A 25 -1.59 1.06 3.65
CA LYS A 25 -1.97 2.42 4.13
C LYS A 25 -1.98 3.48 3.02
N THR A 26 -0.87 3.60 2.32
CA THR A 26 -0.68 4.60 1.27
C THR A 26 -1.58 4.31 0.07
N SER A 27 -1.78 3.04 -0.28
CA SER A 27 -2.68 2.62 -1.36
C SER A 27 -4.13 2.96 -1.01
N ILE A 28 -4.62 2.56 0.17
CA ILE A 28 -5.97 2.87 0.66
C ILE A 28 -6.21 4.39 0.65
N LYS A 29 -5.28 5.18 1.19
CA LYS A 29 -5.35 6.64 1.19
C LYS A 29 -5.51 7.23 -0.22
N ASN A 30 -4.70 6.76 -1.16
CA ASN A 30 -4.72 7.27 -2.54
C ASN A 30 -5.97 6.82 -3.32
N PHE A 31 -6.41 5.57 -3.15
CA PHE A 31 -7.63 5.08 -3.79
C PHE A 31 -8.86 5.80 -3.22
N LEU A 32 -8.94 5.94 -1.90
CA LEU A 32 -10.04 6.63 -1.24
C LEU A 32 -10.12 8.10 -1.69
N TYR A 33 -8.98 8.78 -1.81
CA TYR A 33 -8.92 10.13 -2.36
C TYR A 33 -9.46 10.18 -3.80
N GLN A 34 -9.05 9.27 -4.68
CA GLN A 34 -9.52 9.24 -6.07
C GLN A 34 -11.04 8.97 -6.15
N ILE A 35 -11.57 8.11 -5.28
CA ILE A 35 -12.99 7.77 -5.25
C ILE A 35 -13.84 8.94 -4.73
N LEU A 36 -13.36 9.67 -3.73
CA LEU A 36 -14.16 10.69 -3.04
C LEU A 36 -14.02 12.09 -3.62
N ASN A 37 -12.87 12.43 -4.23
CA ASN A 37 -12.50 13.82 -4.57
C ASN A 37 -13.40 14.48 -5.64
N GLU A 38 -14.16 13.73 -6.43
CA GLU A 38 -15.11 14.31 -7.37
C GLU A 38 -16.43 14.78 -6.69
N LYS A 39 -16.80 14.13 -5.57
CA LYS A 39 -18.03 14.47 -4.84
C LYS A 39 -17.78 15.42 -3.68
N PHE A 40 -16.60 15.33 -3.06
CA PHE A 40 -16.19 16.14 -1.91
C PHE A 40 -14.88 16.84 -2.23
N ASN A 41 -14.68 18.03 -1.67
CA ASN A 41 -13.36 18.64 -1.67
C ASN A 41 -12.47 17.89 -0.65
N CYS A 42 -11.62 16.98 -1.16
CA CYS A 42 -10.77 16.13 -0.35
C CYS A 42 -9.33 16.63 -0.31
N TYR A 43 -8.70 16.47 0.84
CA TYR A 43 -7.25 16.59 0.98
C TYR A 43 -6.70 15.32 1.63
N LYS A 44 -5.55 14.85 1.17
CA LYS A 44 -4.86 13.67 1.72
C LYS A 44 -3.44 14.01 2.13
N THR A 45 -2.93 13.38 3.18
CA THR A 45 -1.50 13.52 3.53
C THR A 45 -0.60 13.20 2.34
N PRO A 46 0.41 14.04 2.04
CA PRO A 46 1.29 13.83 0.90
C PRO A 46 2.21 12.63 1.13
N ARG A 47 2.55 11.91 0.07
CA ARG A 47 3.48 10.77 0.08
C ARG A 47 3.18 9.80 1.25
N SER A 48 4.18 9.54 2.10
CA SER A 48 4.09 8.67 3.30
C SER A 48 4.17 9.48 4.61
N VAL A 49 3.67 10.71 4.62
CA VAL A 49 3.57 11.51 5.86
C VAL A 49 2.55 10.85 6.79
N ASN A 50 3.03 10.25 7.89
CA ASN A 50 2.22 9.42 8.77
C ASN A 50 2.66 9.47 10.25
N THR A 51 3.54 10.40 10.62
CA THR A 51 3.93 10.65 12.02
C THR A 51 3.21 11.89 12.56
N LEU A 52 3.02 11.99 13.89
CA LEU A 52 2.35 13.12 14.51
C LEU A 52 2.93 14.48 14.06
N MET A 53 4.25 14.62 14.10
CA MET A 53 4.89 15.89 13.70
C MET A 53 4.79 16.16 12.21
N GLY A 54 4.82 15.11 11.36
CA GLY A 54 4.58 15.22 9.93
C GLY A 54 3.15 15.71 9.65
N LEU A 55 2.17 15.16 10.33
CA LEU A 55 0.76 15.58 10.21
C LEU A 55 0.55 17.02 10.71
N VAL A 56 1.17 17.39 11.83
CA VAL A 56 1.12 18.77 12.34
C VAL A 56 1.68 19.77 11.35
N LYS A 57 2.82 19.45 10.72
CA LYS A 57 3.43 20.29 9.68
C LYS A 57 2.50 20.39 8.47
N ASP A 58 2.03 19.26 7.97
CA ASP A 58 1.16 19.19 6.79
C ASP A 58 -0.15 19.99 6.98
N ILE A 59 -0.82 19.83 8.12
CA ILE A 59 -2.03 20.59 8.46
C ILE A 59 -1.74 22.09 8.47
N ASN A 60 -0.63 22.52 9.07
CA ASN A 60 -0.31 23.95 9.14
C ASN A 60 -0.04 24.58 7.78
N GLU A 61 0.65 23.84 6.91
CA GLU A 61 1.15 24.35 5.62
C GLU A 61 0.12 24.16 4.49
N ASN A 62 -0.60 23.05 4.48
CA ASN A 62 -1.31 22.60 3.27
C ASN A 62 -2.83 22.42 3.44
N LEU A 63 -3.36 22.16 4.64
CA LEU A 63 -4.79 21.95 4.81
C LEU A 63 -5.55 23.28 4.66
N ASN A 64 -6.40 23.40 3.64
CA ASN A 64 -7.21 24.60 3.40
C ASN A 64 -8.56 24.51 4.11
N SER A 65 -9.17 25.66 4.38
CA SER A 65 -10.44 25.76 5.14
C SER A 65 -11.68 25.28 4.38
N ASP A 66 -11.58 25.15 3.06
CA ASP A 66 -12.64 24.66 2.16
C ASP A 66 -12.68 23.13 2.03
N VAL A 67 -11.66 22.43 2.59
CA VAL A 67 -11.59 20.97 2.59
C VAL A 67 -12.73 20.39 3.42
N GLN A 68 -13.47 19.45 2.82
CA GLN A 68 -14.59 18.74 3.44
C GLN A 68 -14.14 17.41 4.07
N ILE A 69 -13.17 16.72 3.44
CA ILE A 69 -12.65 15.43 3.91
C ILE A 69 -11.12 15.48 3.96
N TYR A 70 -10.55 15.23 5.13
CA TYR A 70 -9.12 15.05 5.33
C TYR A 70 -8.78 13.58 5.54
N ILE A 71 -8.02 13.00 4.61
CA ILE A 71 -7.60 11.59 4.65
C ILE A 71 -6.16 11.53 5.17
N ALA A 72 -6.00 11.13 6.43
CA ALA A 72 -4.73 11.11 7.14
C ALA A 72 -4.19 9.68 7.28
N GLU A 73 -2.96 9.46 6.83
CA GLU A 73 -2.23 8.23 7.10
C GLU A 73 -1.59 8.29 8.49
N ALA A 74 -1.69 7.22 9.31
CA ALA A 74 -1.11 7.11 10.64
C ALA A 74 -0.18 5.90 10.74
N GLY A 75 1.09 6.17 10.94
CA GLY A 75 2.15 5.19 11.16
C GLY A 75 2.50 5.04 12.63
N ALA A 76 3.11 3.92 13.01
CA ALA A 76 3.62 3.68 14.34
C ALA A 76 4.90 2.85 14.33
N ARG A 77 5.79 3.13 15.27
CA ARG A 77 6.97 2.33 15.61
C ARG A 77 6.94 1.79 17.03
N LYS A 78 6.07 2.32 17.89
CA LYS A 78 5.88 1.87 19.28
C LYS A 78 4.41 2.02 19.69
N ASN A 79 4.04 1.37 20.77
CA ASN A 79 2.73 1.53 21.40
C ASN A 79 2.53 2.98 21.82
N GLY A 80 1.32 3.51 21.64
CA GLY A 80 0.95 4.90 21.92
C GLY A 80 1.08 5.85 20.73
N ASP A 81 1.85 5.51 19.68
CA ASP A 81 2.02 6.40 18.52
C ASP A 81 0.69 6.66 17.79
N ILE A 82 -0.14 5.63 17.63
CA ILE A 82 -1.45 5.79 16.99
C ILE A 82 -2.41 6.53 17.92
N ASP A 83 -2.37 6.28 19.22
CA ASP A 83 -3.20 6.96 20.21
C ASP A 83 -2.92 8.49 20.23
N GLU A 84 -1.65 8.87 20.20
CA GLU A 84 -1.26 10.30 20.11
C GLU A 84 -1.83 10.96 18.83
N ILE A 85 -1.67 10.31 17.68
CA ILE A 85 -2.22 10.81 16.41
C ILE A 85 -3.74 10.89 16.49
N THR A 86 -4.39 9.86 17.03
CA THR A 86 -5.85 9.79 17.15
C THR A 86 -6.42 10.86 18.07
N LYS A 87 -5.78 11.10 19.21
CA LYS A 87 -6.16 12.18 20.15
C LYS A 87 -5.98 13.57 19.53
N PHE A 88 -4.97 13.73 18.70
CA PHE A 88 -4.71 14.98 17.98
C PHE A 88 -5.71 15.23 16.85
N LEU A 89 -5.94 14.23 15.98
CA LEU A 89 -6.82 14.36 14.83
C LEU A 89 -8.31 14.28 15.20
N LYS A 90 -8.69 13.47 16.19
CA LYS A 90 -10.04 13.14 16.58
C LYS A 90 -10.89 12.70 15.36
N PRO A 91 -10.48 11.64 14.61
CA PRO A 91 -11.15 11.24 13.38
C PRO A 91 -12.59 10.78 13.64
N GLN A 92 -13.49 11.06 12.67
CA GLN A 92 -14.85 10.51 12.68
C GLN A 92 -14.90 9.13 12.04
N ILE A 93 -14.01 8.86 11.10
CA ILE A 93 -13.91 7.58 10.41
C ILE A 93 -12.50 7.03 10.62
N VAL A 94 -12.43 5.76 10.99
CA VAL A 94 -11.17 5.03 11.19
C VAL A 94 -11.13 3.86 10.24
N VAL A 95 -9.99 3.68 9.58
CA VAL A 95 -9.66 2.49 8.79
C VAL A 95 -8.47 1.81 9.42
N VAL A 96 -8.63 0.54 9.81
CA VAL A 96 -7.52 -0.32 10.21
C VAL A 96 -7.41 -1.44 9.18
N GLY A 97 -6.47 -1.31 8.25
CA GLY A 97 -6.20 -2.33 7.24
C GLY A 97 -5.49 -3.54 7.82
N GLU A 98 -4.97 -4.37 6.95
CA GLU A 98 -4.34 -5.64 7.32
C GLU A 98 -3.24 -5.50 8.36
N ILE A 99 -3.28 -6.39 9.37
CA ILE A 99 -2.28 -6.53 10.42
C ILE A 99 -1.37 -7.70 10.07
N GLY A 100 -0.09 -7.42 9.94
CA GLY A 100 0.95 -8.42 9.66
C GLY A 100 2.25 -8.12 10.38
N SER A 101 3.32 -8.77 9.97
CA SER A 101 4.61 -8.77 10.64
C SER A 101 5.48 -7.52 10.40
N GLN A 102 5.00 -6.54 9.63
CA GLN A 102 5.77 -5.32 9.36
C GLN A 102 6.22 -4.63 10.66
N HIS A 103 7.50 -4.27 10.74
CA HIS A 103 8.11 -3.68 11.93
C HIS A 103 8.11 -4.56 13.19
N ILE A 104 8.03 -5.90 13.03
CA ILE A 104 7.99 -6.86 14.14
C ILE A 104 9.18 -6.71 15.10
N GLU A 105 10.33 -6.27 14.60
CA GLU A 105 11.53 -6.03 15.41
C GLU A 105 11.30 -4.95 16.48
N TYR A 106 10.50 -3.93 16.17
CA TYR A 106 10.16 -2.87 17.11
C TYR A 106 9.05 -3.31 18.06
N PHE A 107 8.01 -3.96 17.54
CA PHE A 107 6.83 -4.33 18.33
C PHE A 107 6.95 -5.67 19.07
N LYS A 108 7.94 -6.52 18.72
CA LYS A 108 8.21 -7.84 19.32
C LYS A 108 7.16 -8.91 19.06
N SER A 109 5.92 -8.56 18.72
CA SER A 109 4.85 -9.51 18.37
C SER A 109 3.78 -8.87 17.48
N VAL A 110 3.09 -9.69 16.70
CA VAL A 110 1.92 -9.28 15.91
C VAL A 110 0.79 -8.77 16.81
N ASP A 111 0.64 -9.32 18.02
CA ASP A 111 -0.34 -8.84 18.99
C ASP A 111 -0.09 -7.42 19.46
N ASN A 112 1.16 -7.05 19.66
CA ASN A 112 1.51 -5.66 19.99
C ASN A 112 1.25 -4.72 18.81
N ILE A 113 1.54 -5.17 17.57
CA ILE A 113 1.18 -4.41 16.36
C ILE A 113 -0.33 -4.19 16.33
N ARG A 114 -1.12 -5.27 16.51
CA ARG A 114 -2.59 -5.22 16.53
C ARG A 114 -3.11 -4.25 17.58
N LYS A 115 -2.66 -4.38 18.83
CA LYS A 115 -3.04 -3.48 19.94
C LYS A 115 -2.75 -2.03 19.58
N THR A 116 -1.56 -1.74 19.05
CA THR A 116 -1.17 -0.36 18.66
C THR A 116 -2.06 0.18 17.54
N LYS A 117 -2.34 -0.61 16.50
CA LYS A 117 -3.21 -0.14 15.40
C LYS A 117 -4.65 0.10 15.87
N LEU A 118 -5.15 -0.71 16.79
CA LEU A 118 -6.47 -0.55 17.39
C LEU A 118 -6.60 0.68 18.31
N GLU A 119 -5.50 1.33 18.71
CA GLU A 119 -5.54 2.63 19.40
C GLU A 119 -6.27 3.71 18.59
N ALA A 120 -6.38 3.53 17.26
CA ALA A 120 -7.18 4.41 16.40
C ALA A 120 -8.67 4.46 16.79
N LEU A 121 -9.19 3.44 17.46
CA LEU A 121 -10.57 3.40 17.96
C LEU A 121 -10.81 4.33 19.16
N ASN A 122 -9.76 4.86 19.80
CA ASN A 122 -9.87 5.77 20.94
C ASN A 122 -10.33 7.19 20.56
N SER A 123 -10.73 7.40 19.30
CA SER A 123 -11.19 8.72 18.87
C SER A 123 -12.45 9.17 19.62
N ALA A 124 -12.39 10.35 20.22
CA ALA A 124 -13.53 10.97 20.91
C ALA A 124 -14.71 11.33 19.95
N ARG A 125 -14.46 11.38 18.64
CA ARG A 125 -15.47 11.74 17.62
C ARG A 125 -15.81 10.55 16.71
N LEU A 126 -15.43 9.31 17.07
CA LEU A 126 -15.62 8.12 16.24
C LEU A 126 -17.10 7.89 15.90
N LYS A 127 -17.43 7.93 14.62
CA LYS A 127 -18.74 7.58 14.06
C LYS A 127 -18.76 6.16 13.49
N LYS A 128 -17.70 5.77 12.74
CA LYS A 128 -17.58 4.45 12.10
C LYS A 128 -16.13 4.02 11.98
N ALA A 129 -15.88 2.74 12.16
CA ALA A 129 -14.59 2.12 11.95
C ALA A 129 -14.71 0.94 10.98
N PHE A 130 -13.82 0.89 10.00
CA PHE A 130 -13.72 -0.21 9.04
C PHE A 130 -12.43 -0.96 9.32
N LEU A 131 -12.55 -2.20 9.76
CA LEU A 131 -11.43 -2.99 10.24
C LEU A 131 -11.26 -4.24 9.37
N HIS A 132 -10.01 -4.63 9.14
CA HIS A 132 -9.68 -5.91 8.53
C HIS A 132 -9.88 -7.05 9.55
N SER A 133 -10.29 -8.24 9.11
CA SER A 133 -10.50 -9.42 9.96
C SER A 133 -9.28 -9.81 10.80
N SER A 134 -8.05 -9.54 10.30
CA SER A 134 -6.80 -9.73 11.05
C SER A 134 -6.70 -8.91 12.34
N THR A 135 -7.57 -7.91 12.54
CA THR A 135 -7.69 -7.17 13.80
C THR A 135 -8.32 -8.01 14.92
N LEU A 136 -8.95 -9.13 14.58
CA LEU A 136 -9.69 -10.04 15.47
C LEU A 136 -10.84 -9.34 16.22
N LYS A 137 -11.34 -8.23 15.69
CA LYS A 137 -12.56 -7.57 16.15
C LYS A 137 -13.78 -8.19 15.46
N LYS A 138 -14.95 -7.88 15.95
CA LYS A 138 -16.24 -8.27 15.37
C LYS A 138 -17.03 -7.02 15.00
N ASP A 139 -17.96 -7.20 14.10
CA ASP A 139 -18.95 -6.16 13.77
C ASP A 139 -19.72 -5.72 15.01
N ASP A 140 -19.98 -4.43 15.09
CA ASP A 140 -20.88 -3.80 16.03
C ASP A 140 -21.50 -2.52 15.41
N ASP A 141 -22.25 -1.74 16.20
CA ASP A 141 -22.88 -0.50 15.70
C ASP A 141 -21.89 0.48 15.03
N LYS A 142 -20.62 0.48 15.46
CA LYS A 142 -19.58 1.36 14.94
C LYS A 142 -18.52 0.65 14.11
N ILE A 143 -18.38 -0.65 14.20
CA ILE A 143 -17.35 -1.44 13.55
C ILE A 143 -17.95 -2.25 12.41
N VAL A 144 -17.27 -2.24 11.26
CA VAL A 144 -17.53 -3.12 10.11
C VAL A 144 -16.25 -3.87 9.78
N ILE A 145 -16.32 -5.20 9.70
CA ILE A 145 -15.23 -6.03 9.18
C ILE A 145 -15.39 -6.08 7.66
N TYR A 146 -14.61 -5.27 6.96
CA TYR A 146 -14.86 -4.95 5.56
C TYR A 146 -14.44 -6.06 4.57
N ASP A 147 -13.55 -6.96 4.97
CA ASP A 147 -13.07 -8.05 4.12
C ASP A 147 -13.91 -9.33 4.23
N ASP A 148 -14.83 -9.42 5.20
CA ASP A 148 -15.75 -10.56 5.31
C ASP A 148 -16.71 -10.67 4.11
N CYS A 149 -17.01 -9.54 3.47
CA CYS A 149 -17.86 -9.50 2.28
C CYS A 149 -17.10 -9.71 0.95
N LEU A 150 -15.75 -9.85 0.99
CA LEU A 150 -14.90 -9.95 -0.19
C LEU A 150 -14.80 -11.39 -0.68
N GLN A 151 -15.10 -11.62 -1.98
CA GLN A 151 -15.16 -12.94 -2.59
C GLN A 151 -14.56 -12.93 -4.01
N ASN A 152 -14.26 -14.11 -4.54
CA ASN A 152 -13.91 -14.36 -5.95
C ASN A 152 -12.78 -13.45 -6.48
N ILE A 153 -11.74 -13.23 -5.67
CA ILE A 153 -10.59 -12.40 -6.05
C ILE A 153 -9.82 -13.06 -7.19
N LYS A 154 -9.61 -12.33 -8.28
CA LYS A 154 -8.76 -12.72 -9.42
C LYS A 154 -7.89 -11.53 -9.79
N ALA A 155 -6.59 -11.76 -9.92
CA ALA A 155 -5.63 -10.74 -10.34
C ALA A 155 -4.76 -11.27 -11.47
N ASN A 156 -4.45 -10.40 -12.41
CA ASN A 156 -3.51 -10.65 -13.50
C ASN A 156 -2.77 -9.32 -13.84
N LEU A 157 -2.00 -9.32 -14.92
CA LEU A 157 -1.24 -8.13 -15.37
C LEU A 157 -2.10 -7.03 -16.00
N ASP A 158 -3.42 -7.20 -16.09
CA ASP A 158 -4.35 -6.14 -16.49
C ASP A 158 -5.04 -5.47 -15.31
N GLY A 159 -5.13 -6.16 -14.16
CA GLY A 159 -5.74 -5.61 -12.97
C GLY A 159 -6.29 -6.66 -12.01
N VAL A 160 -7.15 -6.23 -11.11
CA VAL A 160 -7.81 -7.06 -10.11
C VAL A 160 -9.33 -6.99 -10.26
N SER A 161 -9.99 -8.15 -10.22
CA SER A 161 -11.43 -8.28 -10.14
C SER A 161 -11.82 -9.04 -8.87
N PHE A 162 -12.95 -8.67 -8.28
CA PHE A 162 -13.47 -9.28 -7.07
C PHE A 162 -14.96 -9.02 -6.93
N ASP A 163 -15.62 -9.81 -6.10
CA ASP A 163 -17.01 -9.60 -5.73
C ASP A 163 -17.08 -9.09 -4.29
N MET A 164 -18.05 -8.20 -4.01
CA MET A 164 -18.42 -7.81 -2.64
C MET A 164 -19.86 -8.18 -2.40
N LYS A 165 -20.13 -8.91 -1.33
CA LYS A 165 -21.46 -9.35 -0.92
C LYS A 165 -21.96 -8.48 0.22
N PHE A 166 -22.83 -7.56 -0.12
CA PHE A 166 -23.70 -6.85 0.83
C PHE A 166 -25.06 -7.59 0.91
N ASP A 167 -26.19 -6.89 0.76
CA ASP A 167 -27.51 -7.54 0.56
C ASP A 167 -27.54 -8.30 -0.77
N GLU A 168 -26.89 -7.73 -1.80
CA GLU A 168 -26.65 -8.33 -3.10
C GLU A 168 -25.16 -8.48 -3.37
N SER A 169 -24.80 -9.28 -4.38
CA SER A 169 -23.41 -9.45 -4.82
C SER A 169 -23.08 -8.48 -5.95
N TYR A 170 -22.04 -7.67 -5.75
CA TYR A 170 -21.56 -6.68 -6.72
C TYR A 170 -20.17 -7.06 -7.22
N LYS A 171 -20.01 -7.08 -8.55
CA LYS A 171 -18.71 -7.32 -9.20
C LYS A 171 -17.98 -6.02 -9.42
N PHE A 172 -16.70 -6.01 -9.06
CA PHE A 172 -15.79 -4.89 -9.26
C PHE A 172 -14.59 -5.32 -10.11
N TYR A 173 -14.06 -4.37 -10.86
CA TYR A 173 -12.79 -4.48 -11.57
C TYR A 173 -12.03 -3.17 -11.43
N ALA A 174 -10.74 -3.26 -11.14
CA ALA A 174 -9.83 -2.13 -11.12
C ALA A 174 -8.59 -2.42 -11.96
N PRO A 175 -8.10 -1.47 -12.77
CA PRO A 175 -6.85 -1.60 -13.52
C PRO A 175 -5.63 -1.38 -12.61
N ILE A 176 -5.63 -2.07 -11.47
CA ILE A 176 -4.63 -1.99 -10.40
C ILE A 176 -4.06 -3.39 -10.17
N LEU A 177 -2.74 -3.52 -10.20
CA LEU A 177 -2.07 -4.80 -10.05
C LEU A 177 -2.06 -5.30 -8.60
N GLY A 178 -2.06 -6.63 -8.44
CA GLY A 178 -1.91 -7.33 -7.16
C GLY A 178 -3.24 -7.66 -6.47
N SER A 179 -3.41 -8.94 -6.12
CA SER A 179 -4.63 -9.48 -5.48
C SER A 179 -4.93 -8.81 -4.12
N PHE A 180 -3.90 -8.41 -3.37
CA PHE A 180 -4.04 -7.70 -2.09
C PHE A 180 -4.74 -6.34 -2.24
N ASN A 181 -4.76 -5.75 -3.43
CA ASN A 181 -5.51 -4.52 -3.68
C ASN A 181 -7.02 -4.72 -3.70
N ALA A 182 -7.52 -5.94 -3.83
CA ALA A 182 -8.95 -6.21 -3.62
C ALA A 182 -9.39 -5.84 -2.20
N SER A 183 -8.60 -6.20 -1.16
CA SER A 183 -8.86 -5.82 0.23
C SER A 183 -8.72 -4.30 0.44
N ASN A 184 -7.69 -3.67 -0.13
CA ASN A 184 -7.53 -2.21 -0.07
C ASN A 184 -8.70 -1.46 -0.71
N LEU A 185 -9.25 -1.99 -1.81
CA LEU A 185 -10.41 -1.41 -2.51
C LEU A 185 -11.72 -1.71 -1.77
N ALA A 186 -11.85 -2.89 -1.17
CA ALA A 186 -13.03 -3.24 -0.37
C ALA A 186 -13.28 -2.22 0.74
N VAL A 187 -12.26 -1.85 1.50
CA VAL A 187 -12.43 -0.81 2.53
C VAL A 187 -12.75 0.55 1.93
N CYS A 188 -12.20 0.89 0.76
CA CYS A 188 -12.53 2.15 0.09
C CYS A 188 -14.00 2.19 -0.35
N ILE A 189 -14.54 1.06 -0.83
CA ILE A 189 -15.95 0.91 -1.20
C ILE A 189 -16.84 1.13 0.03
N CYS A 190 -16.57 0.41 1.13
CA CYS A 190 -17.34 0.54 2.37
C CYS A 190 -17.34 1.98 2.92
N VAL A 191 -16.18 2.65 2.90
CA VAL A 191 -16.09 4.06 3.36
C VAL A 191 -16.86 5.00 2.42
N ALA A 192 -16.75 4.80 1.10
CA ALA A 192 -17.44 5.64 0.13
C ALA A 192 -18.96 5.48 0.20
N GLU A 193 -19.46 4.25 0.38
CA GLU A 193 -20.87 3.95 0.61
C GLU A 193 -21.38 4.61 1.90
N PHE A 194 -20.66 4.48 3.00
CA PHE A 194 -20.97 5.14 4.28
C PHE A 194 -21.06 6.66 4.14
N LEU A 195 -20.25 7.25 3.24
CA LEU A 195 -20.30 8.69 2.92
C LEU A 195 -21.39 9.05 1.89
N GLY A 196 -22.22 8.08 1.50
CA GLY A 196 -23.39 8.29 0.66
C GLY A 196 -23.13 8.30 -0.85
N LEU A 197 -22.05 7.67 -1.32
CA LEU A 197 -21.91 7.35 -2.75
C LEU A 197 -22.72 6.10 -3.07
N LYS A 198 -23.35 6.09 -4.24
CA LYS A 198 -24.07 4.90 -4.73
C LYS A 198 -23.06 3.87 -5.28
N ILE A 199 -23.40 2.60 -5.19
CA ILE A 199 -22.52 1.49 -5.65
C ILE A 199 -22.13 1.65 -7.12
N ASP A 200 -23.05 2.06 -8.00
CA ASP A 200 -22.75 2.27 -9.42
C ASP A 200 -21.75 3.42 -9.65
N GLU A 201 -21.86 4.51 -8.86
CA GLU A 201 -20.86 5.60 -8.89
C GLU A 201 -19.50 5.11 -8.45
N ILE A 202 -19.44 4.32 -7.37
CA ILE A 202 -18.21 3.74 -6.84
C ILE A 202 -17.56 2.80 -7.89
N LYS A 203 -18.39 1.98 -8.54
CA LYS A 203 -17.96 1.06 -9.60
C LYS A 203 -17.24 1.78 -10.75
N LEU A 204 -17.86 2.86 -11.26
CA LEU A 204 -17.26 3.67 -12.32
C LEU A 204 -15.93 4.31 -11.90
N LYS A 205 -15.84 4.79 -10.66
CA LYS A 205 -14.60 5.37 -10.12
C LYS A 205 -13.50 4.33 -9.98
N ILE A 206 -13.82 3.12 -9.51
CA ILE A 206 -12.87 2.01 -9.37
C ILE A 206 -12.32 1.57 -10.72
N GLN A 207 -13.14 1.51 -11.76
CA GLN A 207 -12.71 1.17 -13.13
C GLN A 207 -11.74 2.20 -13.73
N ASN A 208 -11.74 3.43 -13.23
CA ASN A 208 -10.89 4.53 -13.70
C ASN A 208 -9.74 4.87 -12.74
N LEU A 209 -9.51 4.04 -11.71
CA LEU A 209 -8.43 4.27 -10.76
C LEU A 209 -7.07 4.23 -11.44
N LYS A 210 -6.20 5.12 -10.99
CA LYS A 210 -4.79 5.14 -11.35
C LYS A 210 -3.99 4.45 -10.24
N SER A 211 -2.98 3.69 -10.65
CA SER A 211 -2.03 3.07 -9.71
C SER A 211 -1.35 4.13 -8.85
N VAL A 212 -0.93 3.70 -7.68
CA VAL A 212 -0.17 4.54 -6.75
C VAL A 212 1.29 4.46 -7.14
N GLU A 213 1.97 5.62 -7.15
CA GLU A 213 3.38 5.74 -7.46
C GLU A 213 4.23 4.75 -6.64
N HIS A 214 5.12 4.01 -7.30
CA HIS A 214 6.00 3.01 -6.70
C HIS A 214 5.29 1.84 -5.96
N ARG A 215 4.03 1.53 -6.32
CA ARG A 215 3.23 0.45 -5.74
C ARG A 215 2.61 -0.41 -6.83
N LEU A 216 3.37 -1.38 -7.36
CA LEU A 216 3.00 -2.17 -8.53
C LEU A 216 2.47 -1.31 -9.68
N GLN A 217 3.12 -0.16 -9.89
CA GLN A 217 2.74 0.79 -10.91
C GLN A 217 3.22 0.32 -12.28
N ILE A 218 2.31 0.22 -13.25
CA ILE A 218 2.69 0.02 -14.65
C ILE A 218 3.25 1.33 -15.17
N ILE A 219 4.53 1.35 -15.52
CA ILE A 219 5.20 2.51 -16.13
C ILE A 219 5.05 2.47 -17.64
N SER A 220 5.23 1.29 -18.24
CA SER A 220 5.13 1.06 -19.67
C SER A 220 4.69 -0.36 -19.95
N LYS A 221 3.92 -0.55 -21.04
CA LYS A 221 3.61 -1.90 -21.57
C LYS A 221 4.42 -2.22 -22.83
N THR A 222 4.94 -1.22 -23.54
CA THR A 222 5.70 -1.37 -24.78
C THR A 222 6.79 -0.29 -24.89
N PRO A 223 7.97 -0.56 -25.46
CA PRO A 223 8.41 -1.85 -26.03
C PRO A 223 8.78 -2.92 -24.99
N LYS A 224 8.94 -2.53 -23.72
CA LYS A 224 9.17 -3.41 -22.56
C LYS A 224 8.04 -3.20 -21.56
N PHE A 225 7.63 -4.27 -20.88
CA PHE A 225 6.66 -4.16 -19.81
C PHE A 225 7.38 -3.79 -18.51
N ILE A 226 7.26 -2.55 -18.06
CA ILE A 226 7.96 -2.03 -16.89
C ILE A 226 6.96 -1.84 -15.75
N ILE A 227 7.22 -2.49 -14.61
CA ILE A 227 6.45 -2.39 -13.38
C ILE A 227 7.36 -1.83 -12.28
N ASP A 228 6.88 -0.79 -11.60
CA ASP A 228 7.55 -0.17 -10.47
C ASP A 228 6.85 -0.53 -9.16
N ASP A 229 7.54 -1.29 -8.33
CA ASP A 229 7.16 -1.65 -6.96
C ASP A 229 8.27 -1.24 -5.98
N GLY A 230 8.88 -0.10 -6.23
CA GLY A 230 10.07 0.38 -5.55
C GLY A 230 9.90 0.67 -4.06
N PHE A 231 8.67 0.85 -3.57
CA PHE A 231 8.38 1.10 -2.15
C PHE A 231 7.74 -0.08 -1.43
N ASN A 232 7.94 -1.29 -1.94
CA ASN A 232 7.48 -2.54 -1.33
C ASN A 232 8.69 -3.30 -0.77
N GLY A 233 9.01 -3.07 0.50
CA GLY A 233 10.19 -3.64 1.17
C GLY A 233 9.85 -4.68 2.23
N ASN A 234 8.83 -5.53 2.01
CA ASN A 234 8.49 -6.63 2.89
C ASN A 234 8.33 -7.95 2.11
N PHE A 235 8.57 -9.06 2.79
CA PHE A 235 8.63 -10.38 2.17
C PHE A 235 7.31 -10.79 1.52
N GLU A 236 6.19 -10.59 2.21
CA GLU A 236 4.85 -10.99 1.75
C GLU A 236 4.45 -10.18 0.50
N GLY A 237 4.63 -8.87 0.53
CA GLY A 237 4.30 -7.99 -0.59
C GLY A 237 5.18 -8.24 -1.82
N MET A 238 6.50 -8.40 -1.63
CA MET A 238 7.42 -8.71 -2.73
C MET A 238 7.11 -10.09 -3.34
N SER A 239 6.84 -11.11 -2.52
CA SER A 239 6.45 -12.44 -2.99
C SER A 239 5.16 -12.40 -3.81
N ALA A 240 4.15 -11.66 -3.36
CA ALA A 240 2.91 -11.47 -4.11
C ALA A 240 3.12 -10.77 -5.46
N SER A 241 4.06 -9.82 -5.53
CA SER A 241 4.44 -9.15 -6.78
C SER A 241 5.14 -10.13 -7.74
N TYR A 242 5.96 -11.04 -7.22
CA TYR A 242 6.64 -12.05 -8.02
C TYR A 242 5.68 -13.11 -8.56
N ASP A 243 4.73 -13.57 -7.76
CA ASP A 243 3.70 -14.50 -8.22
C ASP A 243 2.83 -13.89 -9.32
N LEU A 244 2.53 -12.59 -9.24
CA LEU A 244 1.81 -11.88 -10.29
C LEU A 244 2.57 -11.91 -11.63
N VAL A 245 3.89 -11.65 -11.62
CA VAL A 245 4.68 -11.63 -12.86
C VAL A 245 5.07 -13.02 -13.35
N ARG A 246 4.92 -14.06 -12.52
CA ARG A 246 5.17 -15.46 -12.90
C ARG A 246 4.39 -15.87 -14.16
N GLU A 247 3.16 -15.36 -14.32
CA GLU A 247 2.27 -15.68 -15.44
C GLU A 247 2.65 -14.98 -16.77
N TYR A 248 3.68 -14.11 -16.75
CA TYR A 248 4.11 -13.44 -17.97
C TYR A 248 4.88 -14.40 -18.90
N ASP A 249 4.45 -14.52 -20.17
CA ASP A 249 5.01 -15.46 -21.14
C ASP A 249 6.41 -15.07 -21.68
N GLY A 250 6.83 -13.78 -21.52
CA GLY A 250 8.13 -13.28 -21.95
C GLY A 250 9.21 -13.46 -20.90
N ASN A 251 10.45 -13.02 -21.23
CA ASN A 251 11.51 -12.98 -20.23
C ASN A 251 11.16 -12.02 -19.08
N LYS A 252 11.46 -12.45 -17.87
CA LYS A 252 11.21 -11.74 -16.63
C LYS A 252 12.52 -11.27 -16.00
N VAL A 253 12.61 -9.98 -15.77
CA VAL A 253 13.79 -9.32 -15.17
C VAL A 253 13.38 -8.70 -13.85
N VAL A 254 14.13 -8.94 -12.79
CA VAL A 254 13.97 -8.24 -11.52
C VAL A 254 15.18 -7.36 -11.22
N VAL A 255 14.88 -6.15 -10.72
CA VAL A 255 15.88 -5.22 -10.18
C VAL A 255 15.57 -5.03 -8.69
N THR A 256 16.48 -5.43 -7.80
CA THR A 256 16.20 -5.39 -6.36
C THR A 256 17.48 -5.34 -5.51
N PRO A 257 17.50 -4.62 -4.37
CA PRO A 257 18.53 -4.76 -3.35
C PRO A 257 18.23 -5.91 -2.36
N GLY A 258 17.13 -6.66 -2.56
CA GLY A 258 16.53 -7.50 -1.53
C GLY A 258 15.75 -6.68 -0.49
N ILE A 259 15.50 -7.24 0.68
CA ILE A 259 14.80 -6.56 1.78
C ILE A 259 15.86 -5.96 2.72
N VAL A 260 15.89 -4.65 2.82
CA VAL A 260 16.91 -3.91 3.59
C VAL A 260 16.74 -4.12 5.11
N GLU A 261 15.51 -4.07 5.60
CA GLU A 261 15.18 -4.23 7.03
C GLU A 261 14.64 -5.64 7.33
N ALA A 262 15.39 -6.69 6.90
CA ALA A 262 14.95 -8.07 7.11
C ALA A 262 16.11 -8.97 7.57
N THR A 263 15.74 -10.12 8.15
CA THR A 263 16.69 -11.14 8.56
C THR A 263 17.37 -11.78 7.34
N LYS A 264 18.57 -12.37 7.57
CA LYS A 264 19.28 -13.15 6.55
C LYS A 264 18.37 -14.24 5.95
N GLN A 265 17.66 -14.99 6.80
CA GLN A 265 16.75 -16.07 6.40
C GLN A 265 15.64 -15.59 5.46
N MET A 266 15.07 -14.40 5.70
CA MET A 266 14.03 -13.83 4.83
C MET A 266 14.60 -13.50 3.45
N ASN A 267 15.81 -12.92 3.38
CA ASN A 267 16.47 -12.65 2.10
C ASN A 267 16.91 -13.93 1.38
N GLU A 268 17.30 -14.99 2.11
CA GLU A 268 17.57 -16.31 1.53
C GLU A 268 16.31 -16.92 0.88
N ASN A 269 15.16 -16.83 1.57
CA ASN A 269 13.89 -17.32 1.03
C ASN A 269 13.46 -16.48 -0.19
N LEU A 270 13.62 -15.16 -0.14
CA LEU A 270 13.33 -14.26 -1.25
C LEU A 270 14.19 -14.59 -2.48
N ALA A 271 15.51 -14.81 -2.28
CA ALA A 271 16.43 -15.16 -3.35
C ALA A 271 16.05 -16.48 -4.05
N LYS A 272 15.54 -17.48 -3.30
CA LYS A 272 15.04 -18.74 -3.88
C LYS A 272 13.83 -18.50 -4.78
N ILE A 273 12.85 -17.71 -4.34
CA ILE A 273 11.67 -17.35 -5.13
C ILE A 273 12.08 -16.60 -6.40
N ILE A 274 12.97 -15.62 -6.25
CA ILE A 274 13.50 -14.84 -7.38
C ILE A 274 14.20 -15.74 -8.40
N ASN A 275 15.07 -16.64 -7.94
CA ASN A 275 15.81 -17.54 -8.81
C ASN A 275 14.91 -18.51 -9.60
N GLU A 276 13.76 -18.88 -9.03
CA GLU A 276 12.77 -19.74 -9.69
C GLU A 276 12.02 -18.99 -10.80
N ILE A 277 11.63 -17.73 -10.54
CA ILE A 277 10.69 -16.99 -11.39
C ILE A 277 11.38 -16.21 -12.50
N PHE A 278 12.52 -15.57 -12.21
CA PHE A 278 13.13 -14.60 -13.11
C PHE A 278 14.23 -15.20 -13.97
N ASP A 279 14.32 -14.72 -15.21
CA ASP A 279 15.32 -15.11 -16.19
C ASP A 279 16.60 -14.27 -16.07
N LEU A 280 16.49 -13.02 -15.56
CA LEU A 280 17.59 -12.13 -15.24
C LEU A 280 17.35 -11.47 -13.89
N ILE A 281 18.38 -11.51 -13.03
CA ILE A 281 18.34 -10.99 -11.66
C ILE A 281 19.42 -9.91 -11.54
N ILE A 282 19.02 -8.67 -11.31
CA ILE A 282 19.92 -7.54 -11.11
C ILE A 282 19.84 -7.12 -9.64
N VAL A 283 20.87 -7.41 -8.88
CA VAL A 283 20.96 -7.00 -7.48
C VAL A 283 21.70 -5.68 -7.37
N THR A 284 21.02 -4.67 -6.81
CA THR A 284 21.59 -3.33 -6.62
C THR A 284 22.20 -3.18 -5.22
N GLY A 285 23.43 -2.70 -5.18
CA GLY A 285 24.19 -2.51 -3.94
C GLY A 285 24.80 -3.79 -3.36
N GLU A 286 25.49 -3.64 -2.24
CA GLU A 286 26.31 -4.72 -1.65
C GLU A 286 25.62 -5.45 -0.48
N LEU A 287 24.56 -4.87 0.10
CA LEU A 287 23.96 -5.33 1.37
C LEU A 287 23.57 -6.82 1.35
N ASN A 288 22.84 -7.24 0.32
CA ASN A 288 22.38 -8.62 0.18
C ASN A 288 23.11 -9.39 -0.96
N ALA A 289 24.08 -8.77 -1.62
CA ALA A 289 24.78 -9.33 -2.78
C ALA A 289 25.36 -10.72 -2.51
N LYS A 290 25.94 -10.93 -1.31
CA LYS A 290 26.48 -12.24 -0.92
C LYS A 290 25.41 -13.32 -0.86
N ILE A 291 24.26 -13.04 -0.27
CA ILE A 291 23.12 -13.98 -0.15
C ILE A 291 22.64 -14.41 -1.54
N PHE A 292 22.42 -13.44 -2.42
CA PHE A 292 21.99 -13.71 -3.80
C PHE A 292 23.05 -14.50 -4.58
N SER A 293 24.35 -14.21 -4.39
CA SER A 293 25.44 -14.94 -5.05
C SER A 293 25.57 -16.41 -4.60
N GLU A 294 25.17 -16.71 -3.37
CA GLU A 294 25.19 -18.07 -2.82
C GLU A 294 24.00 -18.91 -3.28
N ILE A 295 22.87 -18.28 -3.63
CA ILE A 295 21.60 -18.97 -3.88
C ILE A 295 21.20 -18.94 -5.36
N CYS A 296 21.38 -17.80 -6.04
CA CYS A 296 20.93 -17.65 -7.41
C CYS A 296 21.90 -18.25 -8.43
N ASP A 297 21.35 -18.70 -9.58
CA ASP A 297 22.13 -19.15 -10.72
C ASP A 297 23.02 -17.99 -11.24
N LYS A 298 24.32 -18.25 -11.30
CA LYS A 298 25.33 -17.29 -11.75
C LYS A 298 25.11 -16.82 -13.19
N ASN A 299 24.43 -17.63 -14.02
CA ASN A 299 24.14 -17.26 -15.40
C ASN A 299 23.00 -16.24 -15.49
N LYS A 300 22.15 -16.14 -14.45
CA LYS A 300 21.03 -15.20 -14.35
C LYS A 300 21.37 -13.96 -13.52
N LEU A 301 22.43 -13.98 -12.73
CA LEU A 301 22.72 -12.98 -11.71
C LEU A 301 23.72 -11.92 -12.18
N ILE A 302 23.34 -10.66 -12.00
CA ILE A 302 24.23 -9.50 -12.13
C ILE A 302 24.19 -8.72 -10.81
N ILE A 303 25.35 -8.43 -10.25
CA ILE A 303 25.49 -7.57 -9.07
C ILE A 303 26.02 -6.22 -9.51
N LEU A 304 25.22 -5.17 -9.34
CA LEU A 304 25.60 -3.80 -9.62
C LEU A 304 26.06 -3.12 -8.34
N LYS A 305 27.35 -2.82 -8.27
CA LYS A 305 27.92 -2.03 -7.16
C LYS A 305 27.54 -0.55 -7.27
N ASP A 306 27.55 -0.03 -8.48
CA ASP A 306 27.10 1.33 -8.78
C ASP A 306 25.74 1.31 -9.49
N LYS A 307 24.75 1.92 -8.88
CA LYS A 307 23.40 2.04 -9.44
C LYS A 307 23.34 2.88 -10.73
N ASN A 308 24.34 3.72 -10.98
CA ASN A 308 24.44 4.50 -12.22
C ASN A 308 24.62 3.60 -13.47
N ASP A 309 25.14 2.38 -13.30
CA ASP A 309 25.27 1.42 -14.39
C ASP A 309 23.96 0.70 -14.75
N LEU A 310 22.87 0.90 -13.98
CA LEU A 310 21.63 0.16 -14.14
C LEU A 310 20.98 0.39 -15.52
N ILE A 311 20.88 1.64 -15.97
CA ILE A 311 20.29 1.97 -17.28
C ILE A 311 21.06 1.30 -18.41
N LYS A 312 22.39 1.39 -18.38
CA LYS A 312 23.27 0.75 -19.36
C LYS A 312 23.08 -0.76 -19.36
N THR A 313 23.11 -1.38 -18.17
CA THR A 313 22.93 -2.83 -18.01
C THR A 313 21.57 -3.31 -18.53
N LEU A 314 20.49 -2.58 -18.21
CA LEU A 314 19.15 -2.87 -18.75
C LEU A 314 19.12 -2.71 -20.27
N GLY A 315 19.77 -1.69 -20.82
CA GLY A 315 19.88 -1.49 -22.28
C GLY A 315 20.56 -2.65 -23.00
N GLU A 316 21.63 -3.18 -22.41
CA GLU A 316 22.45 -4.27 -23.00
C GLU A 316 21.82 -5.67 -22.79
N LYS A 317 21.12 -5.88 -21.69
CA LYS A 317 20.67 -7.21 -21.25
C LYS A 317 19.19 -7.48 -21.48
N THR A 318 18.42 -6.49 -21.86
CA THR A 318 16.96 -6.64 -22.06
C THR A 318 16.54 -6.16 -23.45
N LYS A 319 15.49 -6.76 -24.01
CA LYS A 319 14.94 -6.49 -25.34
C LYS A 319 13.45 -6.15 -25.31
N ALA A 320 12.91 -5.75 -26.42
CA ALA A 320 11.46 -5.58 -26.58
C ALA A 320 10.72 -6.90 -26.25
N GLY A 321 9.62 -6.77 -25.51
CA GLY A 321 8.83 -7.91 -25.01
C GLY A 321 9.29 -8.45 -23.67
N ASP A 322 10.39 -7.97 -23.08
CA ASP A 322 10.77 -8.37 -21.71
C ASP A 322 9.92 -7.62 -20.68
N LEU A 323 9.60 -8.29 -19.56
CA LEU A 323 9.03 -7.67 -18.36
C LEU A 323 10.17 -7.30 -17.40
N ILE A 324 10.17 -6.07 -16.90
CA ILE A 324 11.12 -5.56 -15.91
C ILE A 324 10.34 -5.13 -14.66
N LEU A 325 10.60 -5.80 -13.54
CA LEU A 325 10.05 -5.46 -12.24
C LEU A 325 11.13 -4.77 -11.38
N PHE A 326 10.90 -3.51 -11.04
CA PHE A 326 11.64 -2.84 -9.97
C PHE A 326 11.01 -3.21 -8.64
N SER A 327 11.73 -3.93 -7.79
CA SER A 327 11.22 -4.50 -6.55
C SER A 327 12.04 -4.02 -5.36
N ASN A 328 11.43 -3.19 -4.50
CA ASN A 328 12.09 -2.47 -3.40
C ASN A 328 13.25 -1.57 -3.84
N ASP A 329 13.26 -1.18 -5.10
CA ASP A 329 14.27 -0.28 -5.67
C ASP A 329 13.63 0.61 -6.71
N ALA A 330 13.28 1.84 -6.33
CA ALA A 330 12.69 2.80 -7.26
C ALA A 330 13.76 3.23 -8.29
N PRO A 331 13.44 3.20 -9.59
CA PRO A 331 14.36 3.68 -10.60
C PRO A 331 14.55 5.20 -10.48
N ASN A 332 15.81 5.64 -10.59
CA ASN A 332 16.16 7.06 -10.43
C ASN A 332 15.72 7.95 -11.62
N PHE A 333 15.14 7.36 -12.65
CA PHE A 333 14.79 8.01 -13.92
C PHE A 333 13.27 8.06 -14.20
N ILE A 334 12.46 7.77 -13.18
CA ILE A 334 10.99 7.90 -13.22
C ILE A 334 10.57 9.05 -12.32
#